data_34e279c92191cebda187d39ce9627204
#
_entry.id   34e279c92191cebda187d39ce9627204
#
_cell.length_a   1.000
_cell.length_b   1.000
_cell.length_c   1.000
_cell.angle_alpha   90.00
_cell.angle_beta   90.00
_cell.angle_gamma   90.00
#
_symmetry.space_group_name_H-M   'P 1'
#
loop_
_entity.id
_entity.type
_entity.pdbx_description
1 polymer ?
#
loop_
_entity_poly.entity_id
_entity_poly.type
_entity_poly.pdbx_seq_one_letter_code
_entity_poly.pdbx_strand_id
1 'polypeptide(L)'
;SIYALLLLAALSTTALGQVPDLTSLDYDRGGEFNFVRVQFDTYYGRGFRGYGGPWSIDFPDADMNFLRGVSRLTNIRVMSDPIVLRLDDEEIFDYPFLYMLEVGQGGGLILNPIEIENLREYLLRGGFLLVDDFWGVRQWDNFISAFSQVFPDREIVELKPEHEIFHCYYDIDGPQLIPALYRSDEYGEQGIDYATNHAILDDTGRVMVLINWNSDMGDGWEHTYHPAYPTRYANSAYRLGINYLMYSMTH
;
A
#
# COMPACT_ATOMS: atom_id res chain seq x y z
N SER A 1 -65.71 18.20 38.24
CA SER A 1 -64.79 18.57 37.12
C SER A 1 -63.51 17.79 37.25
N ILE A 2 -63.38 16.76 36.40
CA ILE A 2 -62.24 15.89 36.34
C ILE A 2 -61.47 16.28 35.07
N TYR A 3 -60.27 16.84 35.22
CA TYR A 3 -59.34 17.08 34.12
C TYR A 3 -58.50 15.83 33.88
N ALA A 4 -58.67 15.22 32.72
CA ALA A 4 -57.80 14.14 32.27
C ALA A 4 -56.61 14.74 31.55
N LEU A 5 -55.39 14.52 32.08
CA LEU A 5 -54.14 14.84 31.42
C LEU A 5 -53.77 13.71 30.45
N LEU A 6 -53.81 14.01 29.15
CA LEU A 6 -53.25 13.14 28.12
C LEU A 6 -51.78 13.41 28.00
N LEU A 7 -50.91 12.47 28.44
CA LEU A 7 -49.49 12.43 28.14
C LEU A 7 -49.32 11.87 26.72
N LEU A 8 -48.90 12.69 25.78
CA LEU A 8 -48.40 12.26 24.49
C LEU A 8 -46.95 11.79 24.69
N ALA A 9 -46.71 10.49 24.63
CA ALA A 9 -45.38 9.94 24.51
C ALA A 9 -44.93 10.08 23.06
N ALA A 10 -43.99 10.99 22.82
CA ALA A 10 -43.29 11.10 21.54
C ALA A 10 -42.29 9.94 21.44
N LEU A 11 -42.60 8.93 20.66
CA LEU A 11 -41.66 7.90 20.24
C LEU A 11 -40.67 8.54 19.25
N SER A 12 -39.48 8.90 19.71
CA SER A 12 -38.34 9.21 18.84
C SER A 12 -37.85 7.91 18.20
N THR A 13 -38.28 7.66 16.96
CA THR A 13 -37.63 6.66 16.11
C THR A 13 -36.23 7.15 15.75
N THR A 14 -35.21 6.61 16.43
CA THR A 14 -33.86 6.71 15.96
C THR A 14 -33.79 6.02 14.61
N ALA A 15 -33.64 6.80 13.54
CA ALA A 15 -33.32 6.28 12.23
C ALA A 15 -31.98 5.54 12.35
N LEU A 16 -32.02 4.21 12.33
CA LEU A 16 -30.87 3.38 12.06
C LEU A 16 -30.41 3.81 10.66
N GLY A 17 -29.26 4.49 10.61
CA GLY A 17 -28.64 4.86 9.35
C GLY A 17 -28.52 3.60 8.50
N GLN A 18 -29.15 3.60 7.34
CA GLN A 18 -28.95 2.55 6.34
C GLN A 18 -27.47 2.52 6.02
N VAL A 19 -26.83 1.37 6.25
CA VAL A 19 -25.49 1.11 5.72
C VAL A 19 -25.60 1.27 4.20
N PRO A 20 -24.83 2.15 3.56
CA PRO A 20 -24.92 2.32 2.12
C PRO A 20 -24.70 0.98 1.43
N ASP A 21 -25.52 0.68 0.44
CA ASP A 21 -25.32 -0.49 -0.42
C ASP A 21 -24.02 -0.30 -1.22
N LEU A 22 -23.00 -1.05 -0.85
CA LEU A 22 -21.65 -0.94 -1.37
C LEU A 22 -21.49 -1.59 -2.76
N THR A 23 -22.52 -2.28 -3.24
CA THR A 23 -22.56 -2.87 -4.58
C THR A 23 -22.90 -1.85 -5.66
N SER A 24 -23.39 -0.66 -5.29
CA SER A 24 -23.83 0.40 -6.21
C SER A 24 -22.83 1.56 -6.39
N LEU A 25 -21.58 1.42 -5.91
CA LEU A 25 -20.55 2.39 -6.24
C LEU A 25 -20.27 2.29 -7.73
N ASP A 26 -20.56 3.38 -8.45
CA ASP A 26 -20.40 3.52 -9.89
C ASP A 26 -18.89 3.63 -10.23
N TYR A 27 -18.20 2.49 -10.22
CA TYR A 27 -16.74 2.36 -10.45
C TYR A 27 -16.31 2.66 -11.89
N ASP A 28 -17.26 2.86 -12.81
CA ASP A 28 -17.03 2.78 -14.25
C ASP A 28 -16.91 4.16 -14.96
N ARG A 29 -16.45 5.21 -14.25
CA ARG A 29 -16.33 6.55 -14.86
C ARG A 29 -14.90 7.07 -14.87
N GLY A 30 -13.99 6.40 -15.55
CA GLY A 30 -12.63 6.90 -15.77
C GLY A 30 -11.97 7.31 -14.46
N GLY A 31 -11.39 6.36 -13.72
CA GLY A 31 -10.78 6.60 -12.44
C GLY A 31 -9.58 7.54 -12.54
N GLU A 32 -9.40 8.38 -11.52
CA GLU A 32 -8.22 9.23 -11.36
C GLU A 32 -7.03 8.41 -10.84
N PHE A 33 -7.32 7.26 -10.23
CA PHE A 33 -6.31 6.37 -9.67
C PHE A 33 -6.55 4.92 -10.08
N ASN A 34 -5.46 4.28 -10.54
CA ASN A 34 -5.35 2.85 -10.79
C ASN A 34 -4.30 2.28 -9.84
N PHE A 35 -4.60 1.17 -9.17
CA PHE A 35 -3.60 0.46 -8.40
C PHE A 35 -2.81 -0.46 -9.34
N VAL A 36 -1.52 -0.20 -9.49
CA VAL A 36 -0.64 -0.97 -10.38
C VAL A 36 0.30 -1.82 -9.54
N ARG A 37 0.09 -3.13 -9.60
CA ARG A 37 0.94 -4.16 -9.02
C ARG A 37 2.06 -4.52 -9.98
N VAL A 38 3.30 -4.43 -9.56
CA VAL A 38 4.44 -4.81 -10.40
C VAL A 38 4.71 -6.31 -10.28
N GLN A 39 4.66 -7.00 -11.43
CA GLN A 39 5.13 -8.37 -11.56
C GLN A 39 6.62 -8.40 -11.84
N PHE A 40 7.38 -9.18 -11.07
CA PHE A 40 8.82 -9.33 -11.22
C PHE A 40 9.28 -10.78 -11.08
N ASP A 41 10.50 -11.05 -11.51
CA ASP A 41 11.14 -12.37 -11.39
C ASP A 41 12.05 -12.41 -10.15
N THR A 42 12.29 -13.64 -9.63
CA THR A 42 13.21 -13.89 -8.51
C THR A 42 14.15 -15.03 -8.83
N TYR A 43 15.27 -15.15 -8.07
CA TYR A 43 16.27 -16.21 -8.30
C TYR A 43 15.72 -17.62 -8.24
N TYR A 44 14.76 -17.90 -7.37
CA TYR A 44 14.14 -19.23 -7.25
C TYR A 44 12.90 -19.41 -8.12
N GLY A 45 12.62 -18.46 -9.02
CA GLY A 45 11.59 -18.57 -10.03
C GLY A 45 10.16 -18.51 -9.50
N ARG A 46 9.21 -18.88 -10.36
CA ARG A 46 7.76 -18.77 -10.13
C ARG A 46 7.19 -19.76 -9.10
N GLY A 47 8.01 -20.61 -8.49
CA GLY A 47 7.56 -21.75 -7.67
C GLY A 47 7.34 -21.47 -6.18
N PHE A 48 7.54 -20.25 -5.70
CA PHE A 48 7.36 -19.94 -4.30
C PHE A 48 5.89 -19.61 -4.01
N ARG A 49 5.24 -20.44 -3.19
CA ARG A 49 3.81 -20.33 -2.76
C ARG A 49 2.73 -20.39 -3.85
N GLY A 50 2.99 -20.96 -5.02
CA GLY A 50 1.91 -21.62 -5.81
C GLY A 50 1.31 -20.87 -6.98
N TYR A 51 1.33 -19.54 -7.13
CA TYR A 51 0.56 -18.86 -8.18
C TYR A 51 1.29 -17.79 -9.02
N GLY A 52 2.54 -17.56 -8.87
CA GLY A 52 3.21 -16.55 -9.72
C GLY A 52 4.53 -16.05 -9.15
N GLY A 53 4.85 -16.38 -7.93
CA GLY A 53 6.03 -15.90 -7.23
C GLY A 53 5.67 -14.86 -6.14
N PRO A 54 6.68 -14.31 -5.46
CA PRO A 54 6.48 -13.37 -4.35
C PRO A 54 5.61 -12.15 -4.68
N TRP A 55 5.71 -11.61 -5.89
CA TRP A 55 4.93 -10.46 -6.32
C TRP A 55 3.40 -10.65 -6.24
N SER A 56 2.92 -11.90 -6.26
CA SER A 56 1.48 -12.23 -6.26
C SER A 56 0.93 -12.56 -4.88
N ILE A 57 1.70 -12.37 -3.81
CA ILE A 57 1.20 -12.50 -2.44
C ILE A 57 0.13 -11.42 -2.21
N ASP A 58 -0.92 -11.75 -1.46
CA ASP A 58 -2.10 -10.91 -1.16
C ASP A 58 -2.92 -10.45 -2.38
N PHE A 59 -2.48 -10.79 -3.60
CA PHE A 59 -3.19 -10.44 -4.82
C PHE A 59 -4.35 -11.41 -5.10
N PRO A 60 -5.54 -10.92 -5.49
CA PRO A 60 -5.91 -9.52 -5.74
C PRO A 60 -6.59 -8.82 -4.54
N ASP A 61 -6.80 -9.51 -3.42
CA ASP A 61 -7.70 -9.06 -2.34
C ASP A 61 -7.16 -7.79 -1.65
N ALA A 62 -5.85 -7.70 -1.42
CA ALA A 62 -5.22 -6.51 -0.86
C ALA A 62 -5.47 -5.27 -1.73
N ASP A 63 -5.20 -5.40 -3.04
CA ASP A 63 -5.30 -4.32 -4.01
C ASP A 63 -6.75 -3.83 -4.15
N MET A 64 -7.70 -4.76 -4.28
CA MET A 64 -9.13 -4.45 -4.37
C MET A 64 -9.65 -3.81 -3.09
N ASN A 65 -9.21 -4.27 -1.93
CA ASN A 65 -9.60 -3.69 -0.65
C ASN A 65 -9.00 -2.30 -0.46
N PHE A 66 -7.74 -2.08 -0.87
CA PHE A 66 -7.14 -0.74 -0.85
C PHE A 66 -7.90 0.23 -1.75
N LEU A 67 -8.22 -0.14 -2.98
CA LEU A 67 -9.05 0.68 -3.88
C LEU A 67 -10.41 1.03 -3.26
N ARG A 68 -11.09 0.06 -2.64
CA ARG A 68 -12.33 0.33 -1.89
C ARG A 68 -12.12 1.30 -0.73
N GLY A 69 -10.99 1.18 -0.01
CA GLY A 69 -10.61 2.09 1.05
C GLY A 69 -10.40 3.52 0.55
N VAL A 70 -9.62 3.69 -0.52
CA VAL A 70 -9.40 5.00 -1.16
C VAL A 70 -10.72 5.65 -1.58
N SER A 71 -11.59 4.89 -2.25
CA SER A 71 -12.93 5.39 -2.67
C SER A 71 -13.82 5.84 -1.51
N ARG A 72 -13.69 5.21 -0.34
CA ARG A 72 -14.53 5.53 0.84
C ARG A 72 -13.96 6.64 1.71
N LEU A 73 -12.65 6.74 1.79
CA LEU A 73 -11.96 7.61 2.73
C LEU A 73 -11.47 8.89 2.09
N THR A 74 -11.57 8.98 0.77
CA THR A 74 -11.16 10.15 -0.02
C THR A 74 -12.24 10.51 -1.06
N ASN A 75 -12.03 11.60 -1.81
CA ASN A 75 -12.83 11.95 -2.97
C ASN A 75 -12.21 11.49 -4.31
N ILE A 76 -11.17 10.68 -4.26
CA ILE A 76 -10.50 10.16 -5.46
C ILE A 76 -11.38 9.10 -6.12
N ARG A 77 -11.61 9.25 -7.42
CA ARG A 77 -12.26 8.22 -8.24
C ARG A 77 -11.25 7.14 -8.56
N VAL A 78 -11.56 5.91 -8.22
CA VAL A 78 -10.69 4.75 -8.44
C VAL A 78 -11.25 3.83 -9.50
N MET A 79 -10.38 3.07 -10.16
CA MET A 79 -10.81 1.93 -10.97
C MET A 79 -11.22 0.76 -10.06
N SER A 80 -12.08 -0.13 -10.57
CA SER A 80 -12.60 -1.27 -9.78
C SER A 80 -11.57 -2.37 -9.56
N ASP A 81 -10.72 -2.58 -10.55
CA ASP A 81 -9.80 -3.70 -10.60
C ASP A 81 -8.34 -3.21 -10.64
N PRO A 82 -7.42 -3.90 -9.94
CA PRO A 82 -6.00 -3.60 -10.02
C PRO A 82 -5.44 -4.01 -11.38
N ILE A 83 -4.36 -3.37 -11.77
CA ILE A 83 -3.60 -3.65 -12.99
C ILE A 83 -2.31 -4.37 -12.59
N VAL A 84 -1.91 -5.38 -13.36
CA VAL A 84 -0.62 -6.06 -13.19
C VAL A 84 0.24 -5.75 -14.40
N LEU A 85 1.40 -5.12 -14.17
CA LEU A 85 2.36 -4.79 -15.22
C LEU A 85 3.76 -5.29 -14.83
N ARG A 86 4.58 -5.55 -15.84
CA ARG A 86 6.02 -5.69 -15.67
C ARG A 86 6.70 -4.34 -15.87
N LEU A 87 7.92 -4.19 -15.38
CA LEU A 87 8.68 -2.95 -15.56
C LEU A 87 9.18 -2.76 -17.00
N ASP A 88 9.14 -3.79 -17.84
CA ASP A 88 9.43 -3.69 -19.29
C ASP A 88 8.17 -3.42 -20.15
N ASP A 89 6.99 -3.30 -19.54
CA ASP A 89 5.78 -2.82 -20.21
C ASP A 89 5.81 -1.29 -20.34
N GLU A 90 5.61 -0.75 -21.53
CA GLU A 90 5.57 0.71 -21.74
C GLU A 90 4.41 1.40 -21.00
N GLU A 91 3.35 0.66 -20.67
CA GLU A 91 2.17 1.17 -19.97
C GLU A 91 2.48 1.67 -18.54
N ILE A 92 3.62 1.31 -17.92
CA ILE A 92 3.99 1.83 -16.59
C ILE A 92 4.07 3.35 -16.56
N PHE A 93 4.40 3.99 -17.69
CA PHE A 93 4.51 5.45 -17.80
C PHE A 93 3.16 6.18 -17.80
N ASP A 94 2.05 5.46 -17.91
CA ASP A 94 0.70 6.01 -17.86
C ASP A 94 0.17 6.13 -16.42
N TYR A 95 0.87 5.56 -15.44
CA TYR A 95 0.42 5.48 -14.05
C TYR A 95 1.40 6.16 -13.09
N PRO A 96 0.92 7.06 -12.19
CA PRO A 96 1.80 7.78 -11.29
C PRO A 96 2.30 6.95 -10.11
N PHE A 97 1.68 5.79 -9.82
CA PHE A 97 1.93 5.00 -8.64
C PHE A 97 2.08 3.51 -8.99
N LEU A 98 3.20 2.93 -8.59
CA LEU A 98 3.48 1.50 -8.68
C LEU A 98 3.64 0.89 -7.29
N TYR A 99 3.25 -0.38 -7.15
CA TYR A 99 3.38 -1.14 -5.91
C TYR A 99 4.13 -2.45 -6.12
N MET A 100 5.14 -2.68 -5.30
CA MET A 100 5.91 -3.93 -5.22
C MET A 100 5.92 -4.43 -3.79
N LEU A 101 5.81 -5.74 -3.58
CA LEU A 101 5.95 -6.34 -2.27
C LEU A 101 6.86 -7.59 -2.34
N GLU A 102 7.31 -8.08 -1.18
CA GLU A 102 8.11 -9.31 -1.05
C GLU A 102 9.38 -9.32 -1.92
N VAL A 103 9.93 -8.16 -2.19
CA VAL A 103 11.08 -7.95 -3.10
C VAL A 103 12.36 -8.63 -2.61
N GLY A 104 12.46 -8.96 -1.33
CA GLY A 104 13.58 -9.66 -0.72
C GLY A 104 13.43 -11.18 -0.69
N GLN A 105 12.24 -11.71 -0.97
CA GLN A 105 11.96 -13.15 -0.96
C GLN A 105 12.41 -13.85 -2.24
N GLY A 106 12.35 -15.18 -2.25
CA GLY A 106 12.72 -15.98 -3.42
C GLY A 106 14.17 -15.80 -3.89
N GLY A 107 15.07 -15.38 -3.01
CA GLY A 107 16.47 -15.05 -3.33
C GLY A 107 16.66 -13.61 -3.83
N GLY A 108 15.61 -12.81 -3.78
CA GLY A 108 15.59 -11.41 -4.17
C GLY A 108 15.07 -11.17 -5.57
N LEU A 109 14.64 -9.94 -5.78
CA LEU A 109 14.21 -9.36 -7.04
C LEU A 109 15.31 -9.48 -8.10
N ILE A 110 14.94 -9.88 -9.32
CA ILE A 110 15.79 -9.83 -10.51
C ILE A 110 15.21 -8.81 -11.47
N LEU A 111 16.04 -7.89 -11.93
CA LEU A 111 15.70 -6.92 -12.97
C LEU A 111 16.56 -7.16 -14.21
N ASN A 112 15.93 -7.23 -15.37
CA ASN A 112 16.64 -7.24 -16.64
C ASN A 112 17.06 -5.79 -17.03
N PRO A 113 17.97 -5.60 -18.01
CA PRO A 113 18.45 -4.26 -18.37
C PRO A 113 17.34 -3.29 -18.79
N ILE A 114 16.27 -3.77 -19.43
CA ILE A 114 15.14 -2.93 -19.86
C ILE A 114 14.32 -2.50 -18.64
N GLU A 115 14.06 -3.42 -17.72
CA GLU A 115 13.35 -3.11 -16.46
C GLU A 115 14.12 -2.08 -15.61
N ILE A 116 15.45 -2.17 -15.56
CA ILE A 116 16.31 -1.19 -14.87
C ILE A 116 16.18 0.19 -15.51
N GLU A 117 16.29 0.27 -16.84
CA GLU A 117 16.22 1.53 -17.59
C GLU A 117 14.82 2.16 -17.45
N ASN A 118 13.77 1.38 -17.67
CA ASN A 118 12.38 1.86 -17.59
C ASN A 118 12.03 2.33 -16.16
N LEU A 119 12.40 1.56 -15.13
CA LEU A 119 12.13 1.97 -13.76
C LEU A 119 12.87 3.26 -13.40
N ARG A 120 14.14 3.39 -13.78
CA ARG A 120 14.89 4.62 -13.57
C ARG A 120 14.23 5.82 -14.27
N GLU A 121 13.86 5.67 -15.54
CA GLU A 121 13.20 6.69 -16.33
C GLU A 121 11.84 7.07 -15.73
N TYR A 122 11.02 6.08 -15.37
CA TYR A 122 9.72 6.26 -14.73
C TYR A 122 9.81 7.13 -13.47
N LEU A 123 10.74 6.80 -12.59
CA LEU A 123 10.92 7.50 -11.32
C LEU A 123 11.45 8.93 -11.52
N LEU A 124 12.37 9.12 -12.47
CA LEU A 124 12.90 10.45 -12.79
C LEU A 124 11.88 11.37 -13.48
N ARG A 125 10.89 10.80 -14.16
CA ARG A 125 9.80 11.55 -14.81
C ARG A 125 8.66 11.94 -13.86
N GLY A 126 8.74 11.60 -12.59
CA GLY A 126 7.72 11.94 -11.59
C GLY A 126 6.94 10.74 -11.06
N GLY A 127 7.23 9.53 -11.53
CA GLY A 127 6.64 8.32 -11.00
C GLY A 127 6.99 8.08 -9.54
N PHE A 128 6.16 7.30 -8.86
CA PHE A 128 6.33 6.90 -7.47
C PHE A 128 6.23 5.38 -7.34
N LEU A 129 7.17 4.78 -6.61
CA LEU A 129 7.15 3.35 -6.28
C LEU A 129 7.04 3.14 -4.79
N LEU A 130 6.02 2.40 -4.36
CA LEU A 130 5.93 1.87 -3.01
C LEU A 130 6.47 0.44 -2.98
N VAL A 131 7.46 0.19 -2.13
CA VAL A 131 8.02 -1.14 -1.84
C VAL A 131 7.60 -1.55 -0.43
N ASP A 132 6.97 -2.71 -0.29
CA ASP A 132 6.32 -3.16 0.95
C ASP A 132 6.63 -4.62 1.25
N ASP A 133 6.28 -5.08 2.43
CA ASP A 133 6.28 -6.45 2.89
C ASP A 133 7.58 -7.23 2.60
N PHE A 134 8.67 -6.76 3.18
CA PHE A 134 9.91 -7.54 3.23
C PHE A 134 10.64 -7.29 4.56
N TRP A 135 11.33 -8.31 5.07
CA TRP A 135 11.66 -8.37 6.47
C TRP A 135 13.12 -8.76 6.73
N GLY A 136 13.72 -8.07 7.69
CA GLY A 136 15.04 -8.38 8.22
C GLY A 136 16.18 -8.10 7.23
N VAL A 137 17.40 -8.21 7.76
CA VAL A 137 18.63 -7.79 7.05
C VAL A 137 18.84 -8.56 5.75
N ARG A 138 18.57 -9.87 5.74
CA ARG A 138 18.80 -10.69 4.54
C ARG A 138 17.91 -10.28 3.37
N GLN A 139 16.62 -9.98 3.61
CA GLN A 139 15.73 -9.53 2.55
C GLN A 139 16.06 -8.09 2.13
N TRP A 140 16.49 -7.26 3.07
CA TRP A 140 17.02 -5.95 2.78
C TRP A 140 18.26 -6.01 1.84
N ASP A 141 19.24 -6.85 2.15
CA ASP A 141 20.43 -7.01 1.32
C ASP A 141 20.09 -7.49 -0.10
N ASN A 142 19.12 -8.41 -0.21
CA ASN A 142 18.61 -8.88 -1.50
C ASN A 142 17.99 -7.73 -2.31
N PHE A 143 17.15 -6.92 -1.68
CA PHE A 143 16.54 -5.74 -2.31
C PHE A 143 17.60 -4.72 -2.76
N ILE A 144 18.52 -4.35 -1.87
CA ILE A 144 19.60 -3.40 -2.18
C ILE A 144 20.44 -3.89 -3.36
N SER A 145 20.77 -5.17 -3.42
CA SER A 145 21.56 -5.75 -4.52
C SER A 145 20.89 -5.54 -5.90
N ALA A 146 19.57 -5.57 -5.96
CA ALA A 146 18.84 -5.30 -7.19
C ALA A 146 18.70 -3.78 -7.44
N PHE A 147 18.29 -3.02 -6.43
CA PHE A 147 17.97 -1.60 -6.58
C PHE A 147 19.17 -0.69 -6.79
N SER A 148 20.35 -1.07 -6.31
CA SER A 148 21.61 -0.37 -6.62
C SER A 148 21.97 -0.35 -8.11
N GLN A 149 21.34 -1.22 -8.92
CA GLN A 149 21.48 -1.19 -10.37
C GLN A 149 20.61 -0.10 -11.01
N VAL A 150 19.47 0.21 -10.40
CA VAL A 150 18.56 1.29 -10.85
C VAL A 150 19.16 2.66 -10.52
N PHE A 151 19.64 2.84 -9.29
CA PHE A 151 20.24 4.08 -8.79
C PHE A 151 21.57 3.83 -8.09
N PRO A 152 22.66 3.58 -8.85
CA PRO A 152 24.00 3.38 -8.28
C PRO A 152 24.60 4.66 -7.68
N ASP A 153 24.03 5.80 -8.01
CA ASP A 153 24.48 7.16 -7.69
C ASP A 153 23.62 7.86 -6.61
N ARG A 154 22.61 7.16 -6.05
CA ARG A 154 21.72 7.74 -5.02
C ARG A 154 21.78 6.95 -3.72
N GLU A 155 21.72 7.69 -2.63
CA GLU A 155 21.65 7.10 -1.29
C GLU A 155 20.20 6.74 -0.95
N ILE A 156 20.05 5.68 -0.14
CA ILE A 156 18.78 5.34 0.51
C ILE A 156 18.82 6.00 1.88
N VAL A 157 17.88 6.91 2.12
CA VAL A 157 17.79 7.67 3.36
C VAL A 157 16.62 7.19 4.22
N GLU A 158 16.81 7.13 5.53
CA GLU A 158 15.73 6.84 6.46
C GLU A 158 14.86 8.09 6.64
N LEU A 159 13.54 7.95 6.42
CA LEU A 159 12.57 9.02 6.64
C LEU A 159 12.28 9.17 8.15
N LYS A 160 12.34 10.40 8.63
CA LYS A 160 11.97 10.71 10.00
C LYS A 160 10.46 10.93 10.13
N PRO A 161 9.88 10.75 11.33
CA PRO A 161 8.45 10.95 11.57
C PRO A 161 7.92 12.32 11.14
N GLU A 162 8.75 13.35 11.13
CA GLU A 162 8.39 14.71 10.73
C GLU A 162 8.31 14.91 9.21
N HIS A 163 8.66 13.90 8.42
CA HIS A 163 8.59 14.01 6.96
C HIS A 163 7.13 14.15 6.50
N GLU A 164 6.91 15.07 5.57
CA GLU A 164 5.57 15.44 5.08
C GLU A 164 4.72 14.26 4.59
N ILE A 165 5.33 13.18 4.10
CA ILE A 165 4.65 11.97 3.64
C ILE A 165 3.78 11.34 4.75
N PHE A 166 4.11 11.56 6.02
CA PHE A 166 3.32 11.10 7.16
C PHE A 166 2.20 12.07 7.56
N HIS A 167 2.14 13.28 6.94
CA HIS A 167 1.24 14.37 7.36
C HIS A 167 0.42 14.97 6.21
N CYS A 168 0.60 14.50 4.97
CA CYS A 168 -0.03 15.12 3.79
C CYS A 168 -1.55 14.94 3.72
N TYR A 169 -2.14 13.92 4.35
CA TYR A 169 -3.60 13.70 4.42
C TYR A 169 -4.04 13.32 5.85
N TYR A 170 -3.48 12.27 6.40
CA TYR A 170 -3.60 11.93 7.82
C TYR A 170 -2.35 12.36 8.56
N ASP A 171 -2.51 12.80 9.79
CA ASP A 171 -1.40 13.04 10.71
C ASP A 171 -1.02 11.71 11.39
N ILE A 172 0.20 11.21 11.11
CA ILE A 172 0.69 9.90 11.54
C ILE A 172 2.06 10.10 12.18
N ASP A 173 2.30 9.44 13.32
CA ASP A 173 3.54 9.54 14.09
C ASP A 173 4.75 8.79 13.46
N GLY A 174 4.78 8.63 12.13
CA GLY A 174 5.85 7.97 11.40
C GLY A 174 5.57 6.49 11.06
N PRO A 175 6.60 5.68 10.83
CA PRO A 175 6.47 4.27 10.44
C PRO A 175 5.63 3.45 11.41
N GLN A 176 4.81 2.55 10.88
CA GLN A 176 3.95 1.67 11.68
C GLN A 176 4.28 0.21 11.40
N LEU A 177 4.45 -0.58 12.44
CA LEU A 177 4.54 -2.03 12.33
C LEU A 177 3.15 -2.60 12.03
N ILE A 178 2.99 -3.18 10.86
CA ILE A 178 1.78 -3.90 10.44
C ILE A 178 2.22 -5.35 10.23
N PRO A 179 1.80 -6.29 11.07
CA PRO A 179 2.20 -7.68 10.98
C PRO A 179 1.28 -8.46 10.03
N ALA A 180 1.76 -9.59 9.52
CA ALA A 180 0.94 -10.57 8.83
C ALA A 180 -0.16 -11.16 9.75
N LEU A 181 -1.25 -11.67 9.15
CA LEU A 181 -2.40 -12.24 9.90
C LEU A 181 -1.98 -13.24 10.98
N TYR A 182 -1.08 -14.16 10.68
CA TYR A 182 -0.62 -15.20 11.62
C TYR A 182 0.42 -14.71 12.63
N ARG A 183 0.79 -13.41 12.58
CA ARG A 183 1.75 -12.74 13.47
C ARG A 183 1.16 -11.51 14.17
N SER A 184 -0.15 -11.35 14.14
CA SER A 184 -0.86 -10.12 14.52
C SER A 184 -0.90 -9.83 16.02
N ASP A 185 -0.19 -10.55 16.85
CA ASP A 185 -0.21 -10.40 18.32
C ASP A 185 0.75 -9.31 18.84
N GLU A 186 1.99 -9.20 18.37
CA GLU A 186 2.90 -8.09 18.78
C GLU A 186 4.14 -7.95 17.88
N TYR A 187 4.46 -8.98 17.06
CA TYR A 187 5.69 -9.02 16.30
C TYR A 187 5.38 -9.26 14.82
N GLY A 188 6.18 -8.63 13.97
CA GLY A 188 6.22 -8.92 12.57
C GLY A 188 6.90 -10.26 12.26
N GLU A 189 7.21 -10.48 11.02
CA GLU A 189 7.95 -11.66 10.60
C GLU A 189 9.34 -11.72 11.25
N GLN A 190 9.87 -12.91 11.38
CA GLN A 190 11.19 -13.19 11.98
C GLN A 190 11.35 -12.69 13.43
N GLY A 191 10.24 -12.34 14.12
CA GLY A 191 10.28 -11.80 15.49
C GLY A 191 10.72 -10.34 15.57
N ILE A 192 10.58 -9.59 14.47
CA ILE A 192 10.93 -8.18 14.40
C ILE A 192 9.79 -7.35 14.98
N ASP A 193 10.10 -6.39 15.84
CA ASP A 193 9.16 -5.55 16.58
C ASP A 193 9.21 -4.05 16.21
N TYR A 194 9.85 -3.74 15.09
CA TYR A 194 9.97 -2.37 14.59
C TYR A 194 9.77 -2.30 13.08
N ALA A 195 9.27 -1.18 12.61
CA ALA A 195 9.22 -0.82 11.19
C ALA A 195 9.97 0.46 10.94
N THR A 196 10.52 0.61 9.74
CA THR A 196 11.16 1.85 9.28
C THR A 196 10.76 2.16 7.85
N ASN A 197 10.68 3.44 7.53
CA ASN A 197 10.52 3.89 6.16
C ASN A 197 11.83 4.47 5.65
N HIS A 198 12.22 4.06 4.46
CA HIS A 198 13.37 4.61 3.76
C HIS A 198 12.92 5.15 2.41
N ALA A 199 13.75 6.00 1.81
CA ALA A 199 13.43 6.59 0.52
C ALA A 199 14.66 6.74 -0.37
N ILE A 200 14.41 6.70 -1.68
CA ILE A 200 15.31 7.25 -2.69
C ILE A 200 14.69 8.56 -3.16
N LEU A 201 15.45 9.64 -3.03
CA LEU A 201 14.99 10.99 -3.35
C LEU A 201 15.52 11.44 -4.72
N ASP A 202 14.73 12.29 -5.40
CA ASP A 202 15.23 13.04 -6.55
C ASP A 202 16.07 14.26 -6.13
N ASP A 203 16.51 15.04 -7.12
CA ASP A 203 17.38 16.21 -6.89
C ASP A 203 16.67 17.37 -6.18
N THR A 204 15.35 17.34 -6.10
CA THR A 204 14.50 18.35 -5.40
C THR A 204 14.14 17.92 -3.99
N GLY A 205 14.41 16.67 -3.61
CA GLY A 205 14.03 16.06 -2.33
C GLY A 205 12.70 15.34 -2.35
N ARG A 206 12.06 15.19 -3.53
CA ARG A 206 10.83 14.38 -3.67
C ARG A 206 11.15 12.90 -3.50
N VAL A 207 10.29 12.18 -2.79
CA VAL A 207 10.36 10.72 -2.67
C VAL A 207 9.97 10.08 -4.00
N MET A 208 10.92 9.42 -4.65
CA MET A 208 10.68 8.61 -5.84
C MET A 208 10.34 7.17 -5.47
N VAL A 209 11.07 6.59 -4.54
CA VAL A 209 10.85 5.24 -4.02
C VAL A 209 10.65 5.34 -2.53
N LEU A 210 9.52 4.87 -2.05
CA LEU A 210 9.25 4.69 -0.63
C LEU A 210 9.43 3.21 -0.28
N ILE A 211 10.25 2.94 0.70
CA ILE A 211 10.60 1.60 1.14
C ILE A 211 10.02 1.39 2.54
N ASN A 212 8.99 0.59 2.62
CA ASN A 212 8.30 0.24 3.85
C ASN A 212 8.88 -1.07 4.40
N TRP A 213 9.99 -0.97 5.14
CA TRP A 213 10.74 -2.12 5.62
C TRP A 213 10.25 -2.61 6.98
N ASN A 214 10.11 -3.93 7.14
CA ASN A 214 9.58 -4.60 8.33
C ASN A 214 8.12 -4.20 8.62
N SER A 215 7.31 -4.11 7.58
CA SER A 215 5.88 -3.87 7.69
C SER A 215 5.17 -4.47 6.48
N ASP A 216 3.92 -4.85 6.65
CA ASP A 216 3.09 -5.56 5.69
C ASP A 216 1.74 -4.86 5.57
N MET A 217 1.69 -3.84 4.71
CA MET A 217 0.42 -3.15 4.44
C MET A 217 -0.52 -4.01 3.60
N GLY A 218 0.05 -4.93 2.79
CA GLY A 218 -0.69 -5.88 1.98
C GLY A 218 -1.63 -6.71 2.84
N ASP A 219 -1.13 -7.38 3.88
CA ASP A 219 -1.95 -8.12 4.86
C ASP A 219 -2.96 -7.22 5.59
N GLY A 220 -2.55 -5.97 5.91
CA GLY A 220 -3.45 -4.98 6.51
C GLY A 220 -4.66 -4.65 5.62
N TRP A 221 -4.51 -4.69 4.31
CA TRP A 221 -5.60 -4.50 3.33
C TRP A 221 -6.33 -5.81 3.04
N GLU A 222 -5.61 -6.92 2.77
CA GLU A 222 -6.20 -8.23 2.46
C GLU A 222 -7.14 -8.66 3.58
N HIS A 223 -6.68 -8.57 4.81
CA HIS A 223 -7.37 -9.08 5.98
C HIS A 223 -8.26 -8.06 6.70
N THR A 224 -8.64 -6.97 6.06
CA THR A 224 -9.50 -5.90 6.61
C THR A 224 -10.76 -6.44 7.29
N TYR A 225 -11.37 -7.48 6.73
CA TYR A 225 -12.63 -8.06 7.24
C TYR A 225 -12.43 -9.39 7.97
N HIS A 226 -11.18 -9.85 8.12
CA HIS A 226 -10.92 -11.11 8.79
C HIS A 226 -11.07 -10.97 10.31
N PRO A 227 -11.91 -11.82 10.97
CA PRO A 227 -12.26 -11.63 12.37
C PRO A 227 -11.07 -11.80 13.34
N ALA A 228 -10.00 -12.49 12.94
CA ALA A 228 -8.80 -12.66 13.74
C ALA A 228 -7.75 -11.56 13.49
N TYR A 229 -7.92 -10.69 12.47
CA TYR A 229 -6.98 -9.62 12.20
C TYR A 229 -7.35 -8.36 12.98
N PRO A 230 -6.46 -7.83 13.83
CA PRO A 230 -6.80 -6.66 14.64
C PRO A 230 -7.04 -5.42 13.79
N THR A 231 -8.20 -4.81 13.93
CA THR A 231 -8.64 -3.62 13.16
C THR A 231 -7.63 -2.45 13.22
N ARG A 232 -6.86 -2.34 14.32
CA ARG A 232 -5.83 -1.29 14.43
C ARG A 232 -4.78 -1.37 13.31
N TYR A 233 -4.38 -2.56 12.90
CA TYR A 233 -3.37 -2.76 11.85
C TYR A 233 -3.95 -2.45 10.47
N ALA A 234 -5.17 -2.93 10.17
CA ALA A 234 -5.86 -2.52 8.95
C ALA A 234 -6.02 -0.99 8.87
N ASN A 235 -6.43 -0.34 9.97
CA ASN A 235 -6.53 1.13 10.02
C ASN A 235 -5.18 1.81 9.76
N SER A 236 -4.08 1.31 10.33
CA SER A 236 -2.75 1.85 10.06
C SER A 236 -2.36 1.69 8.59
N ALA A 237 -2.60 0.51 7.99
CA ALA A 237 -2.33 0.23 6.58
C ALA A 237 -3.07 1.20 5.64
N TYR A 238 -4.37 1.44 5.90
CA TYR A 238 -5.13 2.41 5.09
C TYR A 238 -4.65 3.84 5.25
N ARG A 239 -4.38 4.28 6.47
CA ARG A 239 -3.93 5.65 6.71
C ARG A 239 -2.57 5.92 6.05
N LEU A 240 -1.62 5.00 6.20
CA LEU A 240 -0.32 5.08 5.55
C LEU A 240 -0.46 5.04 4.02
N GLY A 241 -1.15 4.04 3.48
CA GLY A 241 -1.32 3.89 2.04
C GLY A 241 -2.00 5.09 1.38
N ILE A 242 -3.01 5.69 2.05
CA ILE A 242 -3.65 6.92 1.56
C ILE A 242 -2.68 8.11 1.61
N ASN A 243 -1.87 8.26 2.65
CA ASN A 243 -0.85 9.29 2.68
C ASN A 243 0.16 9.12 1.53
N TYR A 244 0.64 7.91 1.30
CA TYR A 244 1.59 7.61 0.22
C TYR A 244 1.00 7.90 -1.16
N LEU A 245 -0.27 7.54 -1.35
CA LEU A 245 -1.01 7.88 -2.57
C LEU A 245 -1.15 9.40 -2.73
N MET A 246 -1.60 10.12 -1.69
CA MET A 246 -1.75 11.57 -1.74
C MET A 246 -0.43 12.25 -2.04
N TYR A 247 0.66 11.81 -1.40
CA TYR A 247 2.00 12.31 -1.69
C TYR A 247 2.36 12.12 -3.16
N SER A 248 2.18 10.92 -3.70
CA SER A 248 2.49 10.61 -5.11
C SER A 248 1.70 11.43 -6.13
N MET A 249 0.50 11.88 -5.76
CA MET A 249 -0.37 12.69 -6.65
C MET A 249 -0.11 14.20 -6.54
N THR A 250 0.65 14.65 -5.55
CA THR A 250 0.84 16.08 -5.27
C THR A 250 2.29 16.54 -5.37
N HIS A 251 3.22 15.62 -5.49
CA HIS A 251 4.66 15.86 -5.58
C HIS A 251 5.25 15.16 -6.80
#